data_63b2681e90e511fb88b5a2857e49fbce
#
_entry.id   63b2681e90e511fb88b5a2857e49fbce
#
_cell.length_a   1.000
_cell.length_b   1.000
_cell.length_c   1.000
_cell.angle_alpha   90.00
_cell.angle_beta   90.00
_cell.angle_gamma   90.00
#
_symmetry.space_group_name_H-M   'P 1'
#
loop_
_entity.id
_entity.type
_entity.pdbx_description
1 polymer ?
#
loop_
_entity_poly.entity_id
_entity_poly.type
_entity_poly.pdbx_seq_one_letter_code
_entity_poly.pdbx_strand_id
1 'polypeptide(L)'
;MAPLRIYKRKDAIMRPTDFSAEAIATLLRKQKIARMPKLMGAMGTNARRTVFRKLKELAYRTSYSHCGRYYTLDEVAEIDAQGLWSYREVWFSVYGTLLSTAAAMVEAAAVGYFVEELDNRLHVGTKDALRKLVGDARLTREKVAGQFLFCAADSRRRRQQL
;
A
#
# COMPACT_ATOMS: atom_id res chain seq x y z
N MET A 1 -29.85 25.06 -52.14
CA MET A 1 -29.55 23.82 -51.39
C MET A 1 -28.33 24.04 -50.51
N ALA A 2 -28.47 24.01 -49.20
CA ALA A 2 -27.35 24.08 -48.31
C ALA A 2 -26.60 22.73 -48.33
N PRO A 3 -25.27 22.71 -48.42
CA PRO A 3 -24.55 21.45 -48.36
C PRO A 3 -24.76 20.83 -46.98
N LEU A 4 -25.14 19.57 -46.96
CA LEU A 4 -25.14 18.77 -45.76
C LEU A 4 -23.73 18.81 -45.15
N ARG A 5 -23.57 19.58 -44.07
CA ARG A 5 -22.38 19.49 -43.24
C ARG A 5 -22.38 18.11 -42.64
N ILE A 6 -21.57 17.24 -43.18
CA ILE A 6 -21.20 16.01 -42.53
C ILE A 6 -20.35 16.43 -41.34
N TYR A 7 -20.99 16.56 -40.15
CA TYR A 7 -20.26 16.60 -38.88
C TYR A 7 -19.61 15.24 -38.73
N LYS A 8 -18.36 15.14 -39.15
CA LYS A 8 -17.52 14.05 -38.67
C LYS A 8 -17.49 14.20 -37.18
N ARG A 9 -18.17 13.34 -36.49
CA ARG A 9 -18.07 13.21 -35.05
C ARG A 9 -16.63 12.82 -34.74
N LYS A 10 -15.77 13.80 -34.59
CA LYS A 10 -14.40 13.60 -34.09
C LYS A 10 -14.43 13.05 -32.68
N ASP A 11 -15.55 13.20 -32.00
CA ASP A 11 -15.74 12.81 -30.60
C ASP A 11 -15.92 11.30 -30.41
N ALA A 12 -16.13 10.54 -31.45
CA ALA A 12 -16.24 9.09 -31.37
C ALA A 12 -14.87 8.37 -31.30
N ILE A 13 -13.76 9.09 -31.51
CA ILE A 13 -12.44 8.49 -31.73
C ILE A 13 -11.62 8.44 -30.43
N MET A 14 -12.00 9.18 -29.39
CA MET A 14 -11.26 9.23 -28.10
C MET A 14 -12.19 8.97 -26.94
N ARG A 15 -12.69 7.75 -26.84
CA ARG A 15 -13.31 7.30 -25.59
C ARG A 15 -12.21 7.01 -24.58
N PRO A 16 -12.28 7.59 -23.36
CA PRO A 16 -11.30 7.31 -22.30
C PRO A 16 -11.26 5.84 -21.87
N THR A 17 -12.11 4.99 -22.44
CA THR A 17 -12.24 3.57 -22.15
C THR A 17 -11.20 2.70 -22.83
N ASP A 18 -10.39 3.24 -23.74
CA ASP A 18 -9.42 2.46 -24.52
C ASP A 18 -8.04 2.37 -23.87
N PHE A 19 -7.88 2.87 -22.63
CA PHE A 19 -6.64 2.70 -21.90
C PHE A 19 -6.48 1.24 -21.45
N SER A 20 -5.36 0.64 -21.86
CA SER A 20 -5.09 -0.76 -21.56
C SER A 20 -4.41 -0.94 -20.19
N ALA A 21 -4.92 -1.86 -19.40
CA ALA A 21 -4.25 -2.33 -18.18
C ALA A 21 -2.89 -2.98 -18.49
N GLU A 22 -2.70 -3.49 -19.70
CA GLU A 22 -1.46 -4.14 -20.13
C GLU A 22 -0.26 -3.19 -20.12
N ALA A 23 -0.44 -1.90 -20.39
CA ALA A 23 0.63 -0.91 -20.31
C ALA A 23 1.20 -0.81 -18.88
N ILE A 24 0.33 -0.80 -17.88
CA ILE A 24 0.73 -0.81 -16.47
C ILE A 24 1.38 -2.15 -16.09
N ALA A 25 0.79 -3.25 -16.50
CA ALA A 25 1.31 -4.58 -16.20
C ALA A 25 2.72 -4.77 -16.75
N THR A 26 2.96 -4.38 -18.00
CA THR A 26 4.27 -4.45 -18.64
C THR A 26 5.30 -3.59 -17.90
N LEU A 27 4.93 -2.36 -17.54
CA LEU A 27 5.80 -1.46 -16.79
C LEU A 27 6.19 -2.06 -15.43
N LEU A 28 5.23 -2.54 -14.66
CA LEU A 28 5.47 -3.06 -13.32
C LEU A 28 6.17 -4.42 -13.32
N ARG A 29 5.93 -5.27 -14.32
CA ARG A 29 6.70 -6.50 -14.49
C ARG A 29 8.17 -6.21 -14.76
N LYS A 30 8.46 -5.17 -15.53
CA LYS A 30 9.82 -4.76 -15.87
C LYS A 30 10.51 -4.01 -14.73
N GLN A 31 9.86 -3.01 -14.17
CA GLN A 31 10.46 -2.10 -13.17
C GLN A 31 10.21 -2.52 -11.73
N LYS A 32 9.31 -3.47 -11.50
CA LYS A 32 8.87 -3.98 -10.20
C LYS A 32 8.00 -3.00 -9.42
N ILE A 33 8.42 -1.76 -9.29
CA ILE A 33 7.68 -0.70 -8.60
C ILE A 33 7.61 0.55 -9.47
N ALA A 34 6.59 1.37 -9.28
CA ALA A 34 6.48 2.67 -9.93
C ALA A 34 5.64 3.64 -9.10
N ARG A 35 5.89 4.93 -9.29
CA ARG A 35 5.08 6.01 -8.74
C ARG A 35 3.96 6.38 -9.72
N MET A 36 2.96 7.09 -9.21
CA MET A 36 1.79 7.48 -10.01
C MET A 36 2.14 8.25 -11.29
N PRO A 37 3.06 9.25 -11.31
CA PRO A 37 3.42 9.92 -12.55
C PRO A 37 3.91 8.98 -13.65
N LYS A 38 4.67 7.96 -13.29
CA LYS A 38 5.18 6.97 -14.22
C LYS A 38 4.08 6.07 -14.78
N LEU A 39 3.15 5.68 -13.94
CA LEU A 39 1.98 4.90 -14.35
C LEU A 39 1.07 5.71 -15.29
N MET A 40 0.85 6.98 -14.97
CA MET A 40 0.09 7.89 -15.83
C MET A 40 0.76 8.05 -17.19
N GLY A 41 2.08 8.23 -17.21
CA GLY A 41 2.86 8.32 -18.44
C GLY A 41 2.79 7.06 -19.30
N ALA A 42 2.88 5.88 -18.67
CA ALA A 42 2.78 4.60 -19.36
C ALA A 42 1.40 4.39 -20.03
N MET A 43 0.36 4.88 -19.39
CA MET A 43 -1.01 4.81 -19.94
C MET A 43 -1.36 5.95 -20.90
N GLY A 44 -0.56 7.01 -20.91
CA GLY A 44 -0.88 8.20 -21.69
C GLY A 44 -2.08 8.98 -21.16
N THR A 45 -2.33 8.97 -19.86
CA THR A 45 -3.43 9.66 -19.20
C THR A 45 -2.95 10.63 -18.15
N ASN A 46 -3.70 11.71 -17.93
CA ASN A 46 -3.51 12.65 -16.81
C ASN A 46 -4.49 12.38 -15.66
N ALA A 47 -5.32 11.36 -15.76
CA ALA A 47 -6.33 11.03 -14.76
C ALA A 47 -5.87 9.90 -13.84
N ARG A 48 -5.57 10.22 -12.59
CA ARG A 48 -5.21 9.25 -11.55
C ARG A 48 -6.29 8.18 -11.37
N ARG A 49 -7.55 8.56 -11.45
CA ARG A 49 -8.70 7.64 -11.34
C ARG A 49 -8.63 6.53 -12.39
N THR A 50 -8.24 6.85 -13.61
CA THR A 50 -8.09 5.86 -14.69
C THR A 50 -7.01 4.85 -14.35
N VAL A 51 -5.87 5.31 -13.82
CA VAL A 51 -4.78 4.42 -13.39
C VAL A 51 -5.25 3.49 -12.26
N PHE A 52 -5.91 4.01 -11.23
CA PHE A 52 -6.41 3.19 -10.12
C PHE A 52 -7.43 2.15 -10.57
N ARG A 53 -8.30 2.50 -11.49
CA ARG A 53 -9.25 1.54 -12.06
C ARG A 53 -8.54 0.37 -12.74
N LYS A 54 -7.49 0.64 -13.50
CA LYS A 54 -6.69 -0.40 -14.16
C LYS A 54 -5.83 -1.20 -13.19
N LEU A 55 -5.27 -0.56 -12.18
CA LEU A 55 -4.56 -1.27 -11.10
C LEU A 55 -5.48 -2.24 -10.36
N LYS A 56 -6.72 -1.85 -10.10
CA LYS A 56 -7.72 -2.75 -9.46
C LYS A 56 -8.01 -3.98 -10.31
N GLU A 57 -8.09 -3.84 -11.63
CA GLU A 57 -8.27 -4.98 -12.53
C GLU A 57 -7.12 -5.98 -12.45
N LEU A 58 -5.91 -5.49 -12.19
CA LEU A 58 -4.68 -6.31 -12.15
C LEU A 58 -4.36 -6.88 -10.76
N ALA A 59 -5.04 -6.47 -9.73
CA ALA A 59 -4.70 -6.69 -8.32
C ALA A 59 -3.31 -6.08 -7.97
N TYR A 60 -3.31 -5.03 -7.18
CA TYR A 60 -2.12 -4.24 -6.88
C TYR A 60 -1.90 -4.06 -5.38
N ARG A 61 -0.70 -3.62 -5.04
CA ARG A 61 -0.33 -3.20 -3.69
C ARG A 61 0.26 -1.80 -3.69
N THR A 62 -0.01 -1.08 -2.61
CA THR A 62 0.59 0.23 -2.32
C THR A 62 1.64 0.06 -1.23
N SER A 63 2.78 0.73 -1.35
CA SER A 63 3.82 0.67 -0.33
C SER A 63 3.33 1.21 1.02
N TYR A 64 3.79 0.61 2.12
CA TYR A 64 3.58 1.20 3.44
C TYR A 64 4.69 2.18 3.83
N SER A 65 5.83 2.11 3.16
CA SER A 65 6.90 3.10 3.24
C SER A 65 6.66 4.25 2.24
N HIS A 66 7.47 5.30 2.31
CA HIS A 66 7.43 6.42 1.35
C HIS A 66 6.03 7.05 1.20
N CYS A 67 5.29 7.13 2.30
CA CYS A 67 3.94 7.71 2.33
C CYS A 67 2.97 7.09 1.31
N GLY A 68 3.11 5.80 1.00
CA GLY A 68 2.22 5.11 0.06
C GLY A 68 2.34 5.58 -1.38
N ARG A 69 3.49 6.07 -1.79
CA ARG A 69 3.67 6.67 -3.13
C ARG A 69 4.11 5.68 -4.21
N TYR A 70 4.40 4.44 -3.86
CA TYR A 70 4.82 3.40 -4.79
C TYR A 70 3.77 2.33 -4.94
N TYR A 71 3.69 1.77 -6.13
CA TYR A 71 2.73 0.73 -6.50
C TYR A 71 3.46 -0.45 -7.11
N THR A 72 2.94 -1.64 -6.88
CA THR A 72 3.37 -2.88 -7.51
C THR A 72 2.15 -3.78 -7.76
N LEU A 73 2.34 -4.84 -8.53
CA LEU A 73 1.30 -5.88 -8.72
C LEU A 73 1.50 -7.02 -7.72
N ASP A 74 0.41 -7.66 -7.35
CA ASP A 74 0.46 -8.85 -6.50
C ASP A 74 1.34 -9.95 -7.09
N GLU A 75 1.28 -10.13 -8.42
CA GLU A 75 2.11 -11.12 -9.13
C GLU A 75 3.60 -10.79 -9.15
N VAL A 76 3.97 -9.52 -8.93
CA VAL A 76 5.37 -9.06 -8.92
C VAL A 76 5.98 -9.16 -7.53
N ALA A 77 5.19 -8.90 -6.49
CA ALA A 77 5.67 -8.90 -5.11
C ALA A 77 5.94 -10.32 -4.61
N GLU A 78 7.18 -10.59 -4.24
CA GLU A 78 7.58 -11.85 -3.62
C GLU A 78 7.47 -11.74 -2.11
N ILE A 79 6.26 -11.91 -1.59
CA ILE A 79 5.96 -11.76 -0.16
C ILE A 79 6.64 -12.88 0.63
N ASP A 80 7.36 -12.52 1.69
CA ASP A 80 8.02 -13.45 2.60
C ASP A 80 7.04 -14.09 3.61
N ALA A 81 7.56 -14.96 4.47
CA ALA A 81 6.75 -15.65 5.48
C ALA A 81 6.13 -14.70 6.51
N GLN A 82 6.62 -13.47 6.61
CA GLN A 82 6.11 -12.45 7.53
C GLN A 82 5.10 -11.51 6.88
N GLY A 83 4.84 -11.69 5.60
CA GLY A 83 3.91 -10.87 4.85
C GLY A 83 4.53 -9.58 4.30
N LEU A 84 5.85 -9.51 4.19
CA LEU A 84 6.58 -8.32 3.73
C LEU A 84 7.36 -8.60 2.45
N TRP A 85 7.53 -7.55 1.66
CA TRP A 85 8.40 -7.54 0.49
C TRP A 85 9.00 -6.16 0.29
N SER A 86 10.24 -6.10 -0.15
CA SER A 86 10.87 -4.83 -0.49
C SER A 86 11.58 -4.88 -1.82
N TYR A 87 11.62 -3.74 -2.47
CA TYR A 87 12.39 -3.51 -3.67
C TYR A 87 12.98 -2.10 -3.63
N ARG A 88 14.31 -2.00 -3.72
CA ARG A 88 15.01 -0.70 -3.63
C ARG A 88 14.59 0.13 -2.42
N GLU A 89 14.55 -0.49 -1.26
CA GLU A 89 14.15 0.13 0.03
C GLU A 89 12.70 0.64 0.09
N VAL A 90 11.88 0.27 -0.86
CA VAL A 90 10.44 0.51 -0.82
C VAL A 90 9.76 -0.75 -0.31
N TRP A 91 8.95 -0.60 0.73
CA TRP A 91 8.37 -1.72 1.48
C TRP A 91 6.88 -1.88 1.25
N PHE A 92 6.48 -3.11 1.05
CA PHE A 92 5.09 -3.54 0.83
C PHE A 92 4.71 -4.63 1.83
N SER A 93 3.44 -4.71 2.16
CA SER A 93 2.90 -5.66 3.12
C SER A 93 1.59 -6.27 2.60
N VAL A 94 1.36 -7.53 2.92
CA VAL A 94 0.05 -8.16 2.68
C VAL A 94 -1.07 -7.47 3.45
N TYR A 95 -0.74 -6.76 4.53
CA TYR A 95 -1.70 -6.04 5.37
C TYR A 95 -2.04 -4.64 4.84
N GLY A 96 -1.33 -4.16 3.83
CA GLY A 96 -1.56 -2.90 3.15
C GLY A 96 -0.83 -1.71 3.77
N THR A 97 -1.53 -0.86 4.52
CA THR A 97 -0.96 0.37 5.10
C THR A 97 0.00 0.10 6.24
N LEU A 98 0.83 1.09 6.59
CA LEU A 98 1.69 1.01 7.78
C LEU A 98 0.87 0.75 9.04
N LEU A 99 -0.26 1.42 9.18
CA LEU A 99 -1.16 1.26 10.33
C LEU A 99 -1.65 -0.18 10.45
N SER A 100 -2.20 -0.75 9.39
CA SER A 100 -2.69 -2.13 9.36
C SER A 100 -1.56 -3.15 9.54
N THR A 101 -0.39 -2.87 8.99
CA THR A 101 0.80 -3.74 9.12
C THR A 101 1.31 -3.74 10.56
N ALA A 102 1.44 -2.57 11.18
CA ALA A 102 1.87 -2.46 12.57
C ALA A 102 0.89 -3.18 13.51
N ALA A 103 -0.41 -3.00 13.31
CA ALA A 103 -1.44 -3.70 14.09
C ALA A 103 -1.29 -5.23 13.97
N ALA A 104 -1.19 -5.74 12.76
CA ALA A 104 -1.04 -7.18 12.51
C ALA A 104 0.23 -7.77 13.14
N MET A 105 1.35 -7.05 13.04
CA MET A 105 2.61 -7.48 13.63
C MET A 105 2.54 -7.58 15.16
N VAL A 106 1.95 -6.58 15.81
CA VAL A 106 1.80 -6.57 17.26
C VAL A 106 0.83 -7.66 17.72
N GLU A 107 -0.29 -7.81 17.05
CA GLU A 107 -1.31 -8.81 17.37
C GLU A 107 -0.79 -10.25 17.24
N ALA A 108 0.04 -10.51 16.24
CA ALA A 108 0.60 -11.84 15.98
C ALA A 108 1.84 -12.17 16.82
N ALA A 109 2.50 -11.19 17.41
CA ALA A 109 3.76 -11.38 18.14
C ALA A 109 3.55 -12.20 19.42
N ALA A 110 4.53 -13.06 19.73
CA ALA A 110 4.52 -13.83 20.98
C ALA A 110 4.73 -12.93 22.21
N VAL A 111 5.52 -11.86 22.04
CA VAL A 111 5.81 -10.84 23.05
C VAL A 111 5.47 -9.48 22.42
N GLY A 112 5.06 -8.50 23.24
CA GLY A 112 4.80 -7.14 22.73
C GLY A 112 6.03 -6.51 22.08
N TYR A 113 5.82 -5.40 21.38
CA TYR A 113 6.88 -4.64 20.72
C TYR A 113 7.15 -3.32 21.41
N PHE A 114 8.42 -3.00 21.62
CA PHE A 114 8.86 -1.62 21.81
C PHE A 114 8.93 -0.92 20.43
N VAL A 115 8.84 0.41 20.41
CA VAL A 115 8.86 1.18 19.15
C VAL A 115 10.10 0.85 18.33
N GLU A 116 11.27 0.87 18.94
CA GLU A 116 12.53 0.62 18.24
C GLU A 116 12.60 -0.77 17.60
N GLU A 117 12.07 -1.78 18.28
CA GLU A 117 12.02 -3.15 17.76
C GLU A 117 11.13 -3.22 16.51
N LEU A 118 9.96 -2.57 16.54
CA LEU A 118 9.05 -2.55 15.41
C LEU A 118 9.60 -1.72 14.26
N ASP A 119 10.25 -0.58 14.56
CA ASP A 119 10.93 0.24 13.54
C ASP A 119 11.98 -0.59 12.80
N ASN A 120 12.79 -1.35 13.52
CA ASN A 120 13.79 -2.22 12.92
C ASN A 120 13.16 -3.35 12.09
N ARG A 121 12.03 -3.86 12.52
CA ARG A 121 11.31 -4.93 11.82
C ARG A 121 10.68 -4.45 10.52
N LEU A 122 10.08 -3.27 10.53
CA LEU A 122 9.35 -2.71 9.37
C LEU A 122 10.19 -1.74 8.53
N HIS A 123 11.38 -1.39 8.97
CA HIS A 123 12.30 -0.47 8.28
C HIS A 123 11.73 0.94 8.06
N VAL A 124 10.80 1.35 8.91
CA VAL A 124 10.18 2.69 8.92
C VAL A 124 9.90 3.09 10.37
N GLY A 125 9.73 4.38 10.61
CA GLY A 125 9.26 4.86 11.92
C GLY A 125 7.81 4.48 12.17
N THR A 126 7.54 3.84 13.30
CA THR A 126 6.21 3.31 13.65
C THR A 126 5.54 4.06 14.81
N LYS A 127 6.22 5.01 15.42
CA LYS A 127 5.76 5.70 16.63
C LYS A 127 4.36 6.32 16.47
N ASP A 128 4.14 7.04 15.39
CA ASP A 128 2.85 7.72 15.16
C ASP A 128 1.74 6.72 14.84
N ALA A 129 2.04 5.68 14.07
CA ALA A 129 1.10 4.60 13.79
C ALA A 129 0.68 3.87 15.07
N LEU A 130 1.63 3.52 15.93
CA LEU A 130 1.36 2.85 17.19
C LEU A 130 0.54 3.73 18.13
N ARG A 131 0.88 5.01 18.21
CA ARG A 131 0.11 5.98 19.01
C ARG A 131 -1.33 6.08 18.53
N LYS A 132 -1.55 6.14 17.23
CA LYS A 132 -2.89 6.17 16.64
C LYS A 132 -3.67 4.89 16.95
N LEU A 133 -3.04 3.74 16.83
CA LEU A 133 -3.67 2.44 17.11
C LEU A 133 -4.10 2.32 18.59
N VAL A 134 -3.32 2.82 19.50
CA VAL A 134 -3.70 2.88 20.93
C VAL A 134 -4.85 3.87 21.14
N GLY A 135 -4.80 5.03 20.50
CA GLY A 135 -5.89 6.02 20.55
C GLY A 135 -7.21 5.50 20.02
N ASP A 136 -7.17 4.65 19.00
CA ASP A 136 -8.33 4.01 18.38
C ASP A 136 -8.74 2.70 19.10
N ALA A 137 -8.12 2.37 20.22
CA ALA A 137 -8.34 1.14 21.00
C ALA A 137 -8.10 -0.17 20.21
N ARG A 138 -7.32 -0.11 19.13
CA ARG A 138 -6.91 -1.29 18.36
C ARG A 138 -5.72 -2.03 18.95
N LEU A 139 -4.87 -1.32 19.68
CA LEU A 139 -3.76 -1.86 20.45
C LEU A 139 -3.81 -1.28 21.87
N THR A 140 -3.02 -1.88 22.76
CA THR A 140 -2.77 -1.37 24.11
C THR A 140 -1.29 -1.12 24.29
N ARG A 141 -0.93 -0.39 25.34
CA ARG A 141 0.45 -0.19 25.75
C ARG A 141 0.59 -0.28 27.26
N GLU A 142 1.68 -0.87 27.68
CA GLU A 142 2.08 -0.96 29.08
C GLU A 142 3.47 -0.34 29.26
N LYS A 143 3.69 0.35 30.35
CA LYS A 143 5.01 0.92 30.65
C LYS A 143 5.88 -0.16 31.28
N VAL A 144 6.98 -0.51 30.61
CA VAL A 144 7.92 -1.53 31.06
C VAL A 144 9.32 -0.92 30.99
N ALA A 145 10.02 -0.90 32.12
CA ALA A 145 11.39 -0.35 32.22
C ALA A 145 11.54 1.06 31.62
N GLY A 146 10.54 1.92 31.81
CA GLY A 146 10.56 3.29 31.32
C GLY A 146 10.12 3.49 29.87
N GLN A 147 9.83 2.41 29.14
CA GLN A 147 9.38 2.44 27.75
C GLN A 147 7.99 1.85 27.61
N PHE A 148 7.26 2.23 26.55
CA PHE A 148 5.97 1.60 26.24
C PHE A 148 6.16 0.33 25.43
N LEU A 149 5.64 -0.78 25.99
CA LEU A 149 5.47 -2.03 25.28
C LEU A 149 4.08 -2.07 24.66
N PHE A 150 3.99 -2.21 23.34
CA PHE A 150 2.73 -2.27 22.61
C PHE A 150 2.28 -3.72 22.47
N CYS A 151 1.02 -3.95 22.81
CA CYS A 151 0.40 -5.27 22.89
C CYS A 151 -0.96 -5.26 22.18
N ALA A 152 -1.50 -6.46 21.96
CA ALA A 152 -2.83 -6.64 21.42
C ALA A 152 -3.90 -6.01 22.34
N ALA A 153 -5.02 -5.57 21.75
CA ALA A 153 -6.14 -5.06 22.50
C ALA A 153 -6.88 -6.16 23.27
N ASP A 154 -6.92 -7.38 22.73
CA ASP A 154 -7.51 -8.53 23.39
C ASP A 154 -6.79 -8.81 24.71
N SER A 155 -7.52 -8.84 25.82
CA SER A 155 -6.93 -8.98 27.16
C SER A 155 -6.21 -10.31 27.39
N ARG A 156 -6.70 -11.38 26.78
CA ARG A 156 -6.05 -12.70 26.85
C ARG A 156 -4.71 -12.70 26.12
N ARG A 157 -4.71 -12.17 24.90
CA ARG A 157 -3.50 -12.07 24.09
C ARG A 157 -2.47 -11.13 24.72
N ARG A 158 -2.92 -10.00 25.21
CA ARG A 158 -2.07 -9.03 25.94
C ARG A 158 -1.33 -9.67 27.11
N ARG A 159 -2.03 -10.44 27.93
CA ARG A 159 -1.41 -11.13 29.08
C ARG A 159 -0.32 -12.11 28.64
N GLN A 160 -0.47 -12.74 27.50
CA GLN A 160 0.56 -13.62 26.95
C GLN A 160 1.77 -12.85 26.44
N GLN A 161 1.59 -11.60 26.03
CA GLN A 161 2.63 -10.76 25.46
C GLN A 161 3.45 -9.97 26.50
N LEU A 162 2.91 -9.81 27.71
CA LEU A 162 3.60 -9.15 28.82
C LEU A 162 4.56 -10.09 29.52
#